data_637047f549168fa1f5dc6f04e0fe29a4
#
_entry.id   637047f549168fa1f5dc6f04e0fe29a4
#
_cell.length_a   1.000
_cell.length_b   1.000
_cell.length_c   1.000
_cell.angle_alpha   90.00
_cell.angle_beta   90.00
_cell.angle_gamma   90.00
#
_symmetry.space_group_name_H-M   'P 1'
#
loop_
_entity.id
_entity.type
_entity.pdbx_description
1 polymer ?
#
loop_
_entity_poly.entity_id
_entity_poly.type
_entity_poly.pdbx_seq_one_letter_code
_entity_poly.pdbx_strand_id
1 'polypeptide(L)'
;MSLGFVIGESMPTLVTAQTSRSLPIGEYVIIDSAEGKIIGLAEKSVVSSAALDDVSNFDEALESIEIAEINKRDKSYTASIRILGFLDSLRKGKAILAAVPPVPGVQIIQATKDDLGQIFGPENKEWIKIGNLLRNSEIDSMINLNKIVSRHVGILAMTGMGKSNLVTLLAKQIAKLDGTVIIFDYHNDYADLDIPKINVIDAKINPRLLEADTLSDVLEIRESADVQQRILRLAFTPEVKESANFWEALDSQVQYIGANPERKEDRHSADRVQDKIDDARNRSSEILDPDMTNPVGLIKEGRLNILNVSEFTDKQANVAIAYYLQELLSDRKAAVNAKSAKSKLKRSYRFNTPIFVIIEEAHVFIPKNEDAKAKYWAGKILSLIHI
;
A
#
# COMPACT_ATOMS: atom_id res chain seq x y z
N MET A 1 31.32 1.24 25.35
CA MET A 1 31.36 0.17 26.37
C MET A 1 30.84 -1.10 25.73
N SER A 2 31.43 -2.27 26.08
CA SER A 2 30.93 -3.57 25.63
C SER A 2 29.55 -3.83 26.20
N LEU A 3 28.60 -4.20 25.35
CA LEU A 3 27.28 -4.70 25.78
C LEU A 3 27.28 -6.20 26.03
N GLY A 4 28.16 -6.94 25.34
CA GLY A 4 28.21 -8.38 25.40
C GLY A 4 29.02 -9.00 24.30
N PHE A 5 28.82 -10.29 24.05
CA PHE A 5 29.55 -11.07 23.08
C PHE A 5 28.60 -12.04 22.36
N VAL A 6 28.91 -12.34 21.11
CA VAL A 6 28.23 -13.41 20.34
C VAL A 6 28.52 -14.74 21.00
N ILE A 7 27.51 -15.56 21.19
CA ILE A 7 27.61 -16.92 21.77
C ILE A 7 26.88 -17.94 20.91
N GLY A 8 27.25 -19.23 21.12
CA GLY A 8 26.57 -20.36 20.48
C GLY A 8 26.70 -20.36 18.96
N GLU A 9 25.66 -20.85 18.28
CA GLU A 9 25.61 -20.89 16.82
C GLU A 9 25.33 -19.51 16.25
N SER A 10 26.04 -19.15 15.19
CA SER A 10 25.93 -17.88 14.51
C SER A 10 25.55 -18.09 13.04
N MET A 11 24.66 -17.26 12.52
CA MET A 11 24.23 -17.26 11.13
C MET A 11 24.52 -15.89 10.48
N PRO A 12 24.65 -15.79 9.15
CA PRO A 12 24.85 -14.51 8.47
C PRO A 12 23.73 -13.49 8.70
N THR A 13 22.55 -13.95 9.11
CA THR A 13 21.33 -13.12 9.32
C THR A 13 20.91 -12.99 10.78
N LEU A 14 21.40 -13.87 11.66
CA LEU A 14 20.97 -13.91 13.05
C LEU A 14 22.10 -14.40 13.96
N VAL A 15 22.33 -13.73 15.07
CA VAL A 15 23.26 -14.18 16.10
C VAL A 15 22.59 -14.16 17.47
N THR A 16 23.05 -15.03 18.36
CA THR A 16 22.70 -15.00 19.78
C THR A 16 23.82 -14.32 20.57
N ALA A 17 23.46 -13.45 21.48
CA ALA A 17 24.39 -12.69 22.30
C ALA A 17 24.15 -12.94 23.80
N GLN A 18 25.24 -13.09 24.57
CA GLN A 18 25.22 -12.93 26.00
C GLN A 18 25.54 -11.48 26.32
N THR A 19 24.66 -10.81 27.05
CA THR A 19 24.78 -9.37 27.31
C THR A 19 24.90 -9.05 28.80
N SER A 20 25.43 -7.90 29.13
CA SER A 20 25.61 -7.43 30.51
C SER A 20 24.30 -6.91 31.13
N ARG A 21 23.31 -6.63 30.33
CA ARG A 21 21.96 -6.19 30.73
C ARG A 21 20.93 -6.70 29.73
N SER A 22 19.66 -6.69 30.09
CA SER A 22 18.58 -6.92 29.14
C SER A 22 18.61 -5.85 28.04
N LEU A 23 18.59 -6.29 26.76
CA LEU A 23 18.47 -5.39 25.63
C LEU A 23 17.00 -5.15 25.32
N PRO A 24 16.52 -3.92 25.24
CA PRO A 24 15.20 -3.62 24.74
C PRO A 24 15.01 -4.13 23.31
N ILE A 25 13.87 -4.72 23.01
CA ILE A 25 13.52 -5.10 21.63
C ILE A 25 13.51 -3.82 20.78
N GLY A 26 14.16 -3.86 19.60
CA GLY A 26 14.35 -2.70 18.73
C GLY A 26 15.59 -1.86 19.03
N GLU A 27 16.44 -2.27 19.97
CA GLU A 27 17.75 -1.61 20.19
C GLU A 27 18.74 -2.01 19.10
N TYR A 28 19.45 -1.02 18.56
CA TYR A 28 20.49 -1.23 17.56
C TYR A 28 21.86 -1.44 18.22
N VAL A 29 22.58 -2.41 17.70
CA VAL A 29 23.91 -2.79 18.18
C VAL A 29 24.90 -2.90 17.03
N ILE A 30 26.19 -2.75 17.34
CA ILE A 30 27.29 -3.00 16.43
C ILE A 30 28.00 -4.28 16.86
N ILE A 31 28.19 -5.20 15.94
CA ILE A 31 29.00 -6.41 16.06
C ILE A 31 30.34 -6.11 15.40
N ASP A 32 31.43 -6.14 16.17
CA ASP A 32 32.78 -5.77 15.71
C ASP A 32 33.48 -7.00 15.13
N SER A 33 33.10 -7.39 13.89
CA SER A 33 33.63 -8.57 13.23
C SER A 33 34.96 -8.27 12.51
N ALA A 34 35.74 -9.34 12.20
CA ALA A 34 37.00 -9.23 11.47
C ALA A 34 36.84 -8.65 10.05
N GLU A 35 35.66 -8.84 9.43
CA GLU A 35 35.34 -8.33 8.09
C GLU A 35 34.85 -6.87 8.12
N GLY A 36 34.62 -6.32 9.29
CA GLY A 36 34.12 -4.96 9.48
C GLY A 36 32.95 -4.88 10.48
N LYS A 37 32.51 -3.67 10.75
CA LYS A 37 31.40 -3.41 11.66
C LYS A 37 30.08 -3.79 11.04
N ILE A 38 29.32 -4.65 11.71
CA ILE A 38 28.02 -5.10 11.31
C ILE A 38 26.98 -4.44 12.24
N ILE A 39 25.90 -3.89 11.67
CA ILE A 39 24.78 -3.40 12.46
C ILE A 39 23.74 -4.49 12.63
N GLY A 40 23.24 -4.65 13.85
CA GLY A 40 22.19 -5.59 14.20
C GLY A 40 21.06 -4.92 14.97
N LEU A 41 19.92 -5.59 14.99
CA LEU A 41 18.70 -5.19 15.70
C LEU A 41 18.31 -6.27 16.70
N ALA A 42 18.14 -5.92 17.97
CA ALA A 42 17.65 -6.85 18.99
C ALA A 42 16.16 -7.19 18.72
N GLU A 43 15.89 -8.45 18.38
CA GLU A 43 14.52 -8.95 18.10
C GLU A 43 13.92 -9.68 19.29
N LYS A 44 14.75 -10.33 20.09
CA LYS A 44 14.34 -11.09 21.26
C LYS A 44 15.31 -10.81 22.40
N SER A 45 14.79 -10.64 23.60
CA SER A 45 15.57 -10.53 24.82
C SER A 45 15.01 -11.49 25.85
N VAL A 46 15.88 -12.27 26.47
CA VAL A 46 15.55 -13.27 27.48
C VAL A 46 16.35 -13.00 28.73
N VAL A 47 15.71 -13.02 29.86
CA VAL A 47 16.35 -13.00 31.16
C VAL A 47 16.06 -14.33 31.81
N SER A 48 17.08 -15.05 32.25
CA SER A 48 16.98 -16.29 32.99
C SER A 48 17.75 -16.21 34.31
N SER A 49 17.36 -17.04 35.25
CA SER A 49 18.00 -17.19 36.55
C SER A 49 18.21 -18.65 36.78
N ALA A 50 19.46 -19.08 36.98
CA ALA A 50 19.76 -20.50 37.19
C ALA A 50 19.12 -21.04 38.49
N ALA A 51 18.97 -20.19 39.49
CA ALA A 51 18.33 -20.58 40.76
C ALA A 51 16.81 -20.80 40.61
N LEU A 52 16.17 -20.27 39.52
CA LEU A 52 14.73 -20.32 39.31
C LEU A 52 14.32 -21.24 38.14
N ASP A 53 15.25 -21.89 37.45
CA ASP A 53 14.94 -22.67 36.25
C ASP A 53 14.12 -23.94 36.54
N ASP A 54 14.33 -24.58 37.70
CA ASP A 54 13.71 -25.88 38.06
C ASP A 54 12.72 -25.78 39.24
N VAL A 55 12.07 -24.63 39.43
CA VAL A 55 11.14 -24.39 40.55
C VAL A 55 9.79 -25.06 40.27
N SER A 56 9.32 -25.90 41.20
CA SER A 56 8.12 -26.71 41.06
C SER A 56 6.89 -26.14 41.77
N ASN A 57 7.09 -25.30 42.79
CA ASN A 57 6.02 -24.72 43.61
C ASN A 57 6.39 -23.34 44.19
N PHE A 58 5.41 -22.67 44.80
CA PHE A 58 5.56 -21.30 45.29
C PHE A 58 6.58 -21.14 46.43
N ASP A 59 6.61 -22.07 47.36
CA ASP A 59 7.51 -22.01 48.53
C ASP A 59 8.96 -22.22 48.09
N GLU A 60 9.22 -23.15 47.19
CA GLU A 60 10.51 -23.39 46.57
C GLU A 60 10.95 -22.14 45.73
N ALA A 61 9.99 -21.45 45.11
CA ALA A 61 10.27 -20.19 44.42
C ALA A 61 10.78 -19.11 45.36
N LEU A 62 10.19 -18.98 46.57
CA LEU A 62 10.60 -17.99 47.55
C LEU A 62 12.04 -18.26 48.06
N GLU A 63 12.35 -19.54 48.42
CA GLU A 63 13.69 -19.90 48.81
C GLU A 63 14.73 -19.65 47.71
N SER A 64 14.39 -20.01 46.48
CA SER A 64 15.26 -19.78 45.29
C SER A 64 15.50 -18.29 44.99
N ILE A 65 14.51 -17.41 45.23
CA ILE A 65 14.66 -15.98 45.13
C ILE A 65 15.68 -15.43 46.12
N GLU A 66 15.62 -15.88 47.39
CA GLU A 66 16.60 -15.46 48.41
C GLU A 66 18.01 -15.89 48.03
N ILE A 67 18.18 -17.11 47.50
CA ILE A 67 19.48 -17.59 46.99
C ILE A 67 19.97 -16.77 45.82
N ALA A 68 19.09 -16.44 44.86
CA ALA A 68 19.41 -15.65 43.70
C ALA A 68 19.82 -14.20 44.07
N GLU A 69 19.19 -13.60 45.09
CA GLU A 69 19.55 -12.28 45.60
C GLU A 69 20.93 -12.22 46.24
N ILE A 70 21.29 -13.31 46.97
CA ILE A 70 22.62 -13.45 47.55
C ILE A 70 23.67 -13.61 46.43
N ASN A 71 23.34 -14.36 45.39
CA ASN A 71 24.22 -14.61 44.26
C ASN A 71 23.99 -13.56 43.15
N LYS A 72 24.65 -12.40 43.23
CA LYS A 72 24.52 -11.30 42.28
C LYS A 72 24.81 -11.65 40.81
N ARG A 73 25.32 -12.85 40.51
CA ARG A 73 25.64 -13.35 39.17
C ARG A 73 24.62 -14.34 38.61
N ASP A 74 23.54 -14.56 39.33
CA ASP A 74 22.52 -15.55 38.95
C ASP A 74 21.77 -15.17 37.66
N LYS A 75 21.54 -13.87 37.43
CA LYS A 75 20.82 -13.39 36.23
C LYS A 75 21.67 -13.48 34.97
N SER A 76 21.16 -14.16 33.96
CA SER A 76 21.70 -14.27 32.63
C SER A 76 20.84 -13.48 31.64
N TYR A 77 21.45 -12.67 30.77
CA TYR A 77 20.79 -11.85 29.77
C TYR A 77 21.19 -12.32 28.37
N THR A 78 20.24 -12.88 27.64
CA THR A 78 20.47 -13.39 26.29
C THR A 78 19.61 -12.60 25.30
N ALA A 79 20.17 -12.26 24.15
CA ALA A 79 19.44 -11.57 23.08
C ALA A 79 19.64 -12.25 21.72
N SER A 80 18.59 -12.34 20.93
CA SER A 80 18.70 -12.66 19.49
C SER A 80 18.79 -11.36 18.71
N ILE A 81 19.83 -11.23 17.89
CA ILE A 81 20.15 -10.01 17.14
C ILE A 81 20.10 -10.35 15.65
N ARG A 82 19.16 -9.72 14.95
CA ARG A 82 19.08 -9.80 13.49
C ARG A 82 20.15 -8.92 12.87
N ILE A 83 20.94 -9.47 11.97
CA ILE A 83 21.94 -8.75 11.20
C ILE A 83 21.26 -7.98 10.07
N LEU A 84 21.52 -6.67 9.98
CA LEU A 84 21.00 -5.79 8.94
C LEU A 84 22.01 -5.58 7.80
N GLY A 85 23.29 -5.69 8.08
CA GLY A 85 24.38 -5.57 7.11
C GLY A 85 25.61 -4.84 7.66
N PHE A 86 26.61 -4.68 6.79
CA PHE A 86 27.78 -3.88 7.15
C PHE A 86 27.45 -2.40 7.29
N LEU A 87 27.91 -1.79 8.38
CA LEU A 87 27.67 -0.39 8.71
C LEU A 87 28.03 0.56 7.55
N ASP A 88 29.21 0.41 6.98
CA ASP A 88 29.69 1.28 5.89
C ASP A 88 28.92 1.09 4.58
N SER A 89 28.38 -0.10 4.36
CA SER A 89 27.51 -0.36 3.20
C SER A 89 26.13 0.25 3.35
N LEU A 90 25.59 0.16 4.56
CA LEU A 90 24.28 0.75 4.89
C LEU A 90 24.32 2.29 4.82
N ARG A 91 25.41 2.92 5.28
CA ARG A 91 25.65 4.37 5.10
C ARG A 91 25.65 4.80 3.64
N LYS A 92 26.05 3.91 2.73
CA LYS A 92 26.00 4.11 1.26
C LYS A 92 24.66 3.69 0.63
N GLY A 93 23.67 3.37 1.44
CA GLY A 93 22.33 2.93 1.00
C GLY A 93 22.29 1.53 0.41
N LYS A 94 23.27 0.66 0.72
CA LYS A 94 23.36 -0.73 0.25
C LYS A 94 23.31 -1.69 1.43
N ALA A 95 22.32 -2.57 1.50
CA ALA A 95 22.26 -3.64 2.48
C ALA A 95 23.10 -4.84 1.99
N ILE A 96 24.34 -4.92 2.43
CA ILE A 96 25.24 -6.05 2.15
C ILE A 96 25.40 -6.84 3.44
N LEU A 97 24.97 -8.09 3.42
CA LEU A 97 25.16 -9.02 4.54
C LEU A 97 26.56 -9.64 4.50
N ALA A 98 27.07 -10.03 5.66
CA ALA A 98 28.29 -10.80 5.76
C ALA A 98 28.11 -12.16 5.06
N ALA A 99 29.11 -12.56 4.25
CA ALA A 99 29.11 -13.87 3.61
C ALA A 99 29.41 -14.98 4.63
N VAL A 100 30.16 -14.66 5.68
CA VAL A 100 30.52 -15.56 6.77
C VAL A 100 29.87 -15.08 8.06
N PRO A 101 29.30 -15.98 8.88
CA PRO A 101 28.71 -15.58 10.17
C PRO A 101 29.77 -14.93 11.10
N PRO A 102 29.38 -13.95 11.94
CA PRO A 102 30.23 -13.46 12.99
C PRO A 102 30.66 -14.61 13.93
N VAL A 103 31.93 -14.68 14.25
CA VAL A 103 32.49 -15.77 15.08
C VAL A 103 32.02 -15.61 16.54
N PRO A 104 31.63 -16.69 17.26
CA PRO A 104 31.38 -16.63 18.68
C PRO A 104 32.58 -16.01 19.45
N GLY A 105 32.28 -15.17 20.46
CA GLY A 105 33.28 -14.39 21.18
C GLY A 105 33.48 -12.97 20.65
N VAL A 106 32.95 -12.65 19.47
CA VAL A 106 33.00 -11.29 18.93
C VAL A 106 32.20 -10.33 19.80
N GLN A 107 32.78 -9.15 20.03
CA GLN A 107 32.21 -8.12 20.90
C GLN A 107 31.00 -7.44 20.24
N ILE A 108 30.03 -7.14 21.10
CA ILE A 108 28.83 -6.36 20.76
C ILE A 108 28.88 -5.06 21.55
N ILE A 109 28.68 -3.95 20.84
CA ILE A 109 28.61 -2.61 21.44
C ILE A 109 27.31 -1.92 21.04
N GLN A 110 26.91 -0.91 21.80
CA GLN A 110 25.76 -0.09 21.46
C GLN A 110 26.03 0.74 20.20
N ALA A 111 25.08 0.78 19.26
CA ALA A 111 25.17 1.69 18.14
C ALA A 111 25.03 3.14 18.61
N THR A 112 25.89 4.01 18.09
CA THR A 112 25.88 5.43 18.44
C THR A 112 24.84 6.19 17.63
N LYS A 113 24.49 7.41 18.11
CA LYS A 113 23.63 8.32 17.37
C LYS A 113 24.17 8.63 15.97
N ASP A 114 25.48 8.78 15.83
CA ASP A 114 26.14 9.07 14.55
C ASP A 114 26.07 7.86 13.60
N ASP A 115 26.21 6.64 14.12
CA ASP A 115 26.09 5.43 13.32
C ASP A 115 24.68 5.31 12.71
N LEU A 116 23.66 5.55 13.53
CA LEU A 116 22.26 5.42 13.15
C LEU A 116 21.76 6.61 12.31
N GLY A 117 22.18 7.82 12.64
CA GLY A 117 21.77 9.03 11.92
C GLY A 117 22.17 9.01 10.44
N GLN A 118 23.35 8.50 10.15
CA GLN A 118 23.82 8.37 8.76
C GLN A 118 23.05 7.31 7.94
N ILE A 119 22.43 6.34 8.62
CA ILE A 119 21.66 5.28 7.95
C ILE A 119 20.19 5.67 7.81
N PHE A 120 19.58 6.17 8.89
CA PHE A 120 18.13 6.37 8.99
C PHE A 120 17.67 7.80 8.77
N GLY A 121 18.55 8.77 8.94
CA GLY A 121 18.28 10.20 8.83
C GLY A 121 19.22 10.95 7.88
N PRO A 122 19.44 10.47 6.63
CA PRO A 122 20.31 11.18 5.70
C PRO A 122 19.73 12.55 5.33
N GLU A 123 20.50 13.60 5.44
CA GLU A 123 20.12 14.95 5.03
C GLU A 123 20.15 15.07 3.50
N ASN A 124 19.03 14.77 2.86
CA ASN A 124 18.87 14.89 1.41
C ASN A 124 17.44 15.29 1.08
N LYS A 125 17.24 16.18 0.10
CA LYS A 125 15.92 16.65 -0.37
C LYS A 125 15.00 15.54 -0.87
N GLU A 126 15.55 14.39 -1.25
CA GLU A 126 14.80 13.22 -1.73
C GLU A 126 14.22 12.38 -0.58
N TRP A 127 14.56 12.70 0.66
CA TRP A 127 14.13 11.94 1.81
C TRP A 127 13.09 12.72 2.61
N ILE A 128 12.04 12.02 3.02
CA ILE A 128 10.98 12.58 3.84
C ILE A 128 10.94 11.88 5.19
N LYS A 129 10.69 12.65 6.24
CA LYS A 129 10.55 12.14 7.60
C LYS A 129 9.21 11.44 7.77
N ILE A 130 9.23 10.20 8.24
CA ILE A 130 8.02 9.41 8.58
C ILE A 130 7.83 9.23 10.09
N GLY A 131 8.82 9.55 10.90
CA GLY A 131 8.79 9.40 12.35
C GLY A 131 10.19 9.48 12.94
N ASN A 132 10.36 8.83 14.09
CA ASN A 132 11.63 8.71 14.78
C ASN A 132 11.91 7.25 15.09
N LEU A 133 13.17 6.88 15.31
CA LEU A 133 13.50 5.52 15.72
C LEU A 133 12.95 5.22 17.11
N LEU A 134 12.35 4.04 17.28
CA LEU A 134 11.63 3.65 18.50
C LEU A 134 12.48 3.75 19.76
N ARG A 135 13.76 3.38 19.69
CA ARG A 135 14.69 3.37 20.84
C ARG A 135 15.67 4.55 20.85
N ASN A 136 15.63 5.36 19.82
CA ASN A 136 16.47 6.56 19.67
C ASN A 136 15.61 7.69 19.07
N SER A 137 14.69 8.21 19.89
CA SER A 137 13.70 9.22 19.48
C SER A 137 14.31 10.54 18.95
N GLU A 138 15.60 10.75 19.16
CA GLU A 138 16.34 11.89 18.61
C GLU A 138 16.74 11.70 17.14
N ILE A 139 16.61 10.48 16.61
CA ILE A 139 16.99 10.14 15.24
C ILE A 139 15.75 10.04 14.38
N ASP A 140 15.71 10.86 13.35
CA ASP A 140 14.63 10.84 12.38
C ASP A 140 14.68 9.55 11.57
N SER A 141 13.51 8.93 11.39
CA SER A 141 13.31 7.84 10.45
C SER A 141 12.87 8.43 9.12
N MET A 142 13.73 8.32 8.12
CA MET A 142 13.53 8.92 6.81
C MET A 142 13.33 7.85 5.74
N ILE A 143 12.52 8.13 4.73
CA ILE A 143 12.38 7.27 3.55
C ILE A 143 12.64 8.05 2.27
N ASN A 144 13.24 7.39 1.28
CA ASN A 144 13.55 8.01 0.01
C ASN A 144 12.31 8.08 -0.89
N LEU A 145 11.84 9.29 -1.18
CA LEU A 145 10.65 9.54 -1.96
C LEU A 145 10.75 8.99 -3.38
N ASN A 146 11.88 9.17 -4.05
CA ASN A 146 12.08 8.68 -5.42
C ASN A 146 11.98 7.15 -5.50
N LYS A 147 12.48 6.43 -4.48
CA LYS A 147 12.34 4.97 -4.41
C LYS A 147 10.89 4.53 -4.20
N ILE A 148 10.12 5.28 -3.43
CA ILE A 148 8.70 4.99 -3.20
C ILE A 148 7.90 5.24 -4.47
N VAL A 149 8.09 6.40 -5.11
CA VAL A 149 7.35 6.80 -6.31
C VAL A 149 7.70 5.92 -7.52
N SER A 150 8.94 5.41 -7.60
CA SER A 150 9.38 4.54 -8.69
C SER A 150 9.03 3.06 -8.50
N ARG A 151 8.46 2.68 -7.35
CA ARG A 151 8.09 1.31 -7.00
C ARG A 151 6.79 1.30 -6.20
N HIS A 152 6.36 0.10 -5.77
CA HIS A 152 5.17 -0.04 -4.93
C HIS A 152 5.58 -0.15 -3.46
N VAL A 153 4.73 0.41 -2.59
CA VAL A 153 4.84 0.30 -1.13
C VAL A 153 3.55 -0.26 -0.58
N GLY A 154 3.65 -1.36 0.16
CA GLY A 154 2.53 -1.89 0.95
C GLY A 154 2.62 -1.38 2.38
N ILE A 155 1.55 -0.75 2.88
CA ILE A 155 1.39 -0.37 4.28
C ILE A 155 0.45 -1.38 4.93
N LEU A 156 1.01 -2.26 5.74
CA LEU A 156 0.27 -3.32 6.42
C LEU A 156 0.18 -2.98 7.92
N ALA A 157 -1.04 -2.87 8.42
CA ALA A 157 -1.27 -2.63 9.83
C ALA A 157 -2.66 -3.16 10.25
N MET A 158 -2.78 -3.60 11.48
CA MET A 158 -4.09 -3.87 12.07
C MET A 158 -4.84 -2.56 12.32
N THR A 159 -6.16 -2.65 12.41
CA THR A 159 -7.01 -1.49 12.73
C THR A 159 -6.53 -0.79 14.01
N GLY A 160 -6.47 0.54 13.99
CA GLY A 160 -6.00 1.34 15.12
C GLY A 160 -4.47 1.47 15.27
N MET A 161 -3.66 0.79 14.44
CA MET A 161 -2.19 0.84 14.53
C MET A 161 -1.55 2.00 13.77
N GLY A 162 -2.32 2.96 13.28
CA GLY A 162 -1.80 4.19 12.69
C GLY A 162 -1.58 4.15 11.17
N LYS A 163 -2.20 3.21 10.44
CA LYS A 163 -2.16 3.14 8.96
C LYS A 163 -2.52 4.49 8.33
N SER A 164 -3.70 5.05 8.66
CA SER A 164 -4.19 6.32 8.11
C SER A 164 -3.32 7.51 8.54
N ASN A 165 -2.73 7.47 9.74
CA ASN A 165 -1.75 8.48 10.18
C ASN A 165 -0.50 8.48 9.30
N LEU A 166 0.05 7.31 8.97
CA LEU A 166 1.21 7.22 8.08
C LEU A 166 0.86 7.70 6.67
N VAL A 167 -0.31 7.31 6.14
CA VAL A 167 -0.81 7.78 4.83
C VAL A 167 -0.92 9.30 4.82
N THR A 168 -1.56 9.89 5.83
CA THR A 168 -1.69 11.34 5.99
C THR A 168 -0.34 12.04 6.06
N LEU A 169 0.62 11.47 6.81
CA LEU A 169 1.96 12.02 6.93
C LEU A 169 2.69 12.01 5.58
N LEU A 170 2.65 10.90 4.86
CA LEU A 170 3.24 10.77 3.52
C LEU A 170 2.63 11.79 2.56
N ALA A 171 1.30 11.86 2.50
CA ALA A 171 0.57 12.79 1.65
C ALA A 171 0.94 14.25 1.95
N LYS A 172 1.01 14.63 3.24
CA LYS A 172 1.46 15.97 3.68
C LYS A 172 2.88 16.29 3.23
N GLN A 173 3.81 15.37 3.40
CA GLN A 173 5.21 15.59 3.04
C GLN A 173 5.39 15.70 1.52
N ILE A 174 4.71 14.86 0.74
CA ILE A 174 4.75 14.92 -0.72
C ILE A 174 4.12 16.21 -1.24
N ALA A 175 2.98 16.62 -0.67
CA ALA A 175 2.32 17.88 -1.03
C ALA A 175 3.16 19.13 -0.72
N LYS A 176 3.99 19.11 0.34
CA LYS A 176 4.97 20.19 0.63
C LYS A 176 6.05 20.33 -0.43
N LEU A 177 6.34 19.26 -1.15
CA LEU A 177 7.30 19.23 -2.26
C LEU A 177 6.61 19.51 -3.61
N ASP A 178 5.39 20.05 -3.60
CA ASP A 178 4.55 20.25 -4.78
C ASP A 178 4.30 18.96 -5.60
N GLY A 179 4.38 17.80 -4.94
CA GLY A 179 4.05 16.52 -5.53
C GLY A 179 2.54 16.32 -5.67
N THR A 180 2.11 15.63 -6.71
CA THR A 180 0.72 15.27 -6.92
C THR A 180 0.42 13.96 -6.19
N VAL A 181 -0.52 13.99 -5.25
CA VAL A 181 -0.99 12.81 -4.51
C VAL A 181 -2.45 12.57 -4.84
N ILE A 182 -2.81 11.31 -5.05
CA ILE A 182 -4.20 10.86 -5.21
C ILE A 182 -4.46 9.78 -4.19
N ILE A 183 -5.52 9.94 -3.39
CA ILE A 183 -6.01 8.92 -2.45
C ILE A 183 -7.38 8.47 -2.95
N PHE A 184 -7.54 7.18 -3.23
CA PHE A 184 -8.85 6.56 -3.35
C PHE A 184 -9.35 6.24 -1.95
N ASP A 185 -10.28 7.07 -1.48
CA ASP A 185 -10.80 7.08 -0.11
C ASP A 185 -12.06 6.20 -0.03
N TYR A 186 -11.90 5.01 0.54
CA TYR A 186 -12.97 4.02 0.61
C TYR A 186 -13.91 4.24 1.80
N HIS A 187 -13.40 4.83 2.89
CA HIS A 187 -14.17 5.07 4.12
C HIS A 187 -14.53 6.54 4.36
N ASN A 188 -14.14 7.43 3.44
CA ASN A 188 -14.30 8.88 3.59
C ASN A 188 -13.53 9.44 4.82
N ASP A 189 -12.34 8.88 5.10
CA ASP A 189 -11.51 9.23 6.26
C ASP A 189 -10.62 10.45 6.01
N TYR A 190 -10.43 10.85 4.74
CA TYR A 190 -9.44 11.87 4.36
C TYR A 190 -10.03 13.20 3.91
N ALA A 191 -11.35 13.29 3.72
CA ALA A 191 -12.01 14.50 3.20
C ALA A 191 -11.87 15.72 4.14
N ASP A 192 -11.87 15.47 5.46
CA ASP A 192 -11.85 16.52 6.50
C ASP A 192 -10.42 16.81 7.02
N LEU A 193 -9.38 16.34 6.33
CA LEU A 193 -8.02 16.60 6.76
C LEU A 193 -7.67 18.09 6.64
N ASP A 194 -7.18 18.67 7.72
CA ASP A 194 -6.60 20.02 7.71
C ASP A 194 -5.22 20.01 7.03
N ILE A 195 -5.26 20.01 5.70
CA ILE A 195 -4.07 20.03 4.85
C ILE A 195 -4.20 21.17 3.85
N PRO A 196 -3.20 22.05 3.75
CA PRO A 196 -3.16 23.04 2.68
C PRO A 196 -3.18 22.37 1.30
N LYS A 197 -3.93 22.95 0.37
CA LYS A 197 -4.01 22.47 -1.03
C LYS A 197 -4.71 21.11 -1.19
N ILE A 198 -5.63 20.74 -0.31
CA ILE A 198 -6.51 19.59 -0.50
C ILE A 198 -7.53 19.86 -1.62
N ASN A 199 -7.88 18.84 -2.37
CA ASN A 199 -8.90 18.86 -3.43
C ASN A 199 -9.74 17.59 -3.29
N VAL A 200 -10.94 17.72 -2.75
CA VAL A 200 -11.88 16.59 -2.58
C VAL A 200 -12.73 16.48 -3.85
N ILE A 201 -12.88 15.27 -4.35
CA ILE A 201 -13.57 14.93 -5.60
C ILE A 201 -14.46 13.72 -5.33
N ASP A 202 -15.74 13.85 -5.56
CA ASP A 202 -16.62 12.70 -5.65
C ASP A 202 -16.31 11.97 -6.96
N ALA A 203 -15.81 10.75 -6.85
CA ALA A 203 -15.42 9.98 -8.01
C ALA A 203 -16.67 9.65 -8.83
N LYS A 204 -16.57 9.72 -10.16
CA LYS A 204 -17.63 9.37 -11.09
C LYS A 204 -17.10 8.52 -12.21
N ILE A 205 -17.98 7.69 -12.78
CA ILE A 205 -17.70 6.84 -13.92
C ILE A 205 -18.59 7.29 -15.08
N ASN A 206 -18.00 7.55 -16.24
CA ASN A 206 -18.79 7.73 -17.45
C ASN A 206 -19.08 6.36 -18.06
N PRO A 207 -20.34 5.88 -18.02
CA PRO A 207 -20.70 4.57 -18.54
C PRO A 207 -20.52 4.44 -20.06
N ARG A 208 -20.56 5.54 -20.81
CA ARG A 208 -20.36 5.56 -22.27
C ARG A 208 -18.95 5.14 -22.68
N LEU A 209 -17.96 5.40 -21.82
CA LEU A 209 -16.55 5.13 -22.08
C LEU A 209 -16.13 3.71 -21.70
N LEU A 210 -17.03 2.95 -21.08
CA LEU A 210 -16.76 1.57 -20.67
C LEU A 210 -16.90 0.60 -21.84
N GLU A 211 -16.30 -0.58 -21.69
CA GLU A 211 -16.62 -1.75 -22.47
C GLU A 211 -17.92 -2.40 -21.94
N ALA A 212 -18.65 -3.14 -22.77
CA ALA A 212 -19.92 -3.73 -22.38
C ALA A 212 -19.82 -4.67 -21.17
N ASP A 213 -18.72 -5.44 -21.07
CA ASP A 213 -18.49 -6.35 -19.96
C ASP A 213 -18.18 -5.56 -18.66
N THR A 214 -17.47 -4.44 -18.77
CA THR A 214 -17.21 -3.53 -17.65
C THR A 214 -18.50 -2.82 -17.21
N LEU A 215 -19.34 -2.40 -18.16
CA LEU A 215 -20.66 -1.84 -17.85
C LEU A 215 -21.54 -2.86 -17.14
N SER A 216 -21.49 -4.13 -17.54
CA SER A 216 -22.17 -5.24 -16.87
C SER A 216 -21.77 -5.35 -15.38
N ASP A 217 -20.49 -5.14 -15.05
CA ASP A 217 -20.01 -5.15 -13.66
C ASP A 217 -20.54 -3.95 -12.86
N VAL A 218 -20.55 -2.77 -13.47
CA VAL A 218 -21.09 -1.55 -12.85
C VAL A 218 -22.59 -1.62 -12.61
N LEU A 219 -23.33 -2.24 -13.54
CA LEU A 219 -24.76 -2.52 -13.42
C LEU A 219 -25.07 -3.72 -12.49
N GLU A 220 -24.05 -4.31 -11.89
CA GLU A 220 -24.19 -5.47 -10.98
C GLU A 220 -24.92 -6.67 -11.61
N ILE A 221 -24.74 -6.89 -12.91
CA ILE A 221 -25.21 -8.09 -13.57
C ILE A 221 -24.32 -9.25 -13.15
N ARG A 222 -24.93 -10.35 -12.67
CA ARG A 222 -24.17 -11.51 -12.17
C ARG A 222 -23.35 -12.16 -13.29
N GLU A 223 -22.17 -12.67 -12.96
CA GLU A 223 -21.32 -13.39 -13.92
C GLU A 223 -21.99 -14.60 -14.56
N SER A 224 -22.81 -15.32 -13.79
CA SER A 224 -23.56 -16.47 -14.25
C SER A 224 -24.79 -16.13 -15.12
N ALA A 225 -25.06 -14.83 -15.34
CA ALA A 225 -26.21 -14.37 -16.12
C ALA A 225 -25.84 -14.13 -17.60
N ASP A 226 -25.32 -15.14 -18.28
CA ASP A 226 -24.80 -15.06 -19.67
C ASP A 226 -25.76 -14.42 -20.65
N VAL A 227 -27.06 -14.70 -20.51
CA VAL A 227 -28.09 -14.13 -21.39
C VAL A 227 -28.24 -12.63 -21.17
N GLN A 228 -28.24 -12.17 -19.92
CA GLN A 228 -28.32 -10.74 -19.60
C GLN A 228 -27.08 -9.99 -20.10
N GLN A 229 -25.89 -10.56 -19.91
CA GLN A 229 -24.64 -9.98 -20.44
C GLN A 229 -24.64 -9.91 -21.96
N ARG A 230 -25.15 -10.94 -22.63
CA ARG A 230 -25.29 -10.95 -24.09
C ARG A 230 -26.25 -9.86 -24.57
N ILE A 231 -27.38 -9.70 -23.91
CA ILE A 231 -28.37 -8.66 -24.24
C ILE A 231 -27.75 -7.27 -24.05
N LEU A 232 -27.04 -7.03 -22.93
CA LEU A 232 -26.36 -5.76 -22.72
C LEU A 232 -25.32 -5.49 -23.81
N ARG A 233 -24.49 -6.49 -24.20
CA ARG A 233 -23.52 -6.32 -25.30
C ARG A 233 -24.21 -5.98 -26.63
N LEU A 234 -25.35 -6.59 -26.96
CA LEU A 234 -26.11 -6.29 -28.17
C LEU A 234 -26.73 -4.88 -28.11
N ALA A 235 -27.18 -4.45 -26.94
CA ALA A 235 -27.81 -3.15 -26.76
C ALA A 235 -26.80 -1.98 -26.69
N PHE A 236 -25.57 -2.23 -26.23
CA PHE A 236 -24.55 -1.20 -25.99
C PHE A 236 -23.79 -0.86 -27.29
N THR A 237 -24.51 -0.35 -28.27
CA THR A 237 -23.97 0.02 -29.60
C THR A 237 -23.30 1.39 -29.61
N PRO A 238 -22.50 1.72 -30.66
CA PRO A 238 -21.95 3.05 -30.81
C PRO A 238 -23.01 4.15 -30.80
N GLU A 239 -24.15 3.94 -31.44
CA GLU A 239 -25.26 4.90 -31.52
C GLU A 239 -25.85 5.17 -30.11
N VAL A 240 -25.97 4.15 -29.27
CA VAL A 240 -26.39 4.30 -27.88
C VAL A 240 -25.35 5.09 -27.09
N LYS A 241 -24.08 4.79 -27.28
CA LYS A 241 -22.96 5.52 -26.62
C LYS A 241 -22.96 7.00 -26.99
N GLU A 242 -23.30 7.36 -28.21
CA GLU A 242 -23.29 8.74 -28.72
C GLU A 242 -24.63 9.47 -28.52
N SER A 243 -25.67 8.79 -28.06
CA SER A 243 -26.99 9.38 -27.85
C SER A 243 -26.96 10.51 -26.82
N ALA A 244 -27.67 11.60 -27.07
CA ALA A 244 -27.84 12.69 -26.09
C ALA A 244 -28.41 12.16 -24.76
N ASN A 245 -29.40 11.26 -24.85
CA ASN A 245 -30.03 10.63 -23.69
C ASN A 245 -29.56 9.19 -23.55
N PHE A 246 -28.36 8.98 -23.03
CA PHE A 246 -27.70 7.68 -22.93
C PHE A 246 -28.58 6.59 -22.30
N TRP A 247 -29.12 6.85 -21.11
CA TRP A 247 -29.89 5.84 -20.38
C TRP A 247 -31.18 5.45 -21.10
N GLU A 248 -31.87 6.41 -21.69
CA GLU A 248 -33.07 6.16 -22.46
C GLU A 248 -32.79 5.40 -23.76
N ALA A 249 -31.68 5.72 -24.43
CA ALA A 249 -31.27 5.00 -25.64
C ALA A 249 -30.88 3.55 -25.31
N LEU A 250 -30.15 3.32 -24.22
CA LEU A 250 -29.77 1.99 -23.78
C LEU A 250 -31.01 1.15 -23.41
N ASP A 251 -31.91 1.71 -22.61
CA ASP A 251 -33.17 1.06 -22.22
C ASP A 251 -34.04 0.70 -23.43
N SER A 252 -34.24 1.65 -24.34
CA SER A 252 -35.01 1.43 -25.57
C SER A 252 -34.40 0.32 -26.42
N GLN A 253 -33.09 0.21 -26.51
CA GLN A 253 -32.42 -0.82 -27.28
C GLN A 253 -32.58 -2.22 -26.62
N VAL A 254 -32.51 -2.29 -25.28
CA VAL A 254 -32.76 -3.52 -24.50
C VAL A 254 -34.21 -3.95 -24.70
N GLN A 255 -35.15 -3.00 -24.63
CA GLN A 255 -36.59 -3.27 -24.88
C GLN A 255 -36.82 -3.80 -26.27
N TYR A 256 -36.20 -3.22 -27.29
CA TYR A 256 -36.29 -3.68 -28.66
C TYR A 256 -35.83 -5.15 -28.82
N ILE A 257 -34.71 -5.52 -28.20
CA ILE A 257 -34.19 -6.89 -28.19
C ILE A 257 -35.16 -7.83 -27.49
N GLY A 258 -35.74 -7.43 -26.35
CA GLY A 258 -36.77 -8.21 -25.63
C GLY A 258 -38.06 -8.38 -26.38
N ALA A 259 -38.50 -7.38 -27.18
CA ALA A 259 -39.70 -7.45 -28.02
C ALA A 259 -39.48 -8.30 -29.27
N ASN A 260 -38.24 -8.39 -29.78
CA ASN A 260 -37.86 -9.17 -30.96
C ASN A 260 -36.84 -10.28 -30.59
N PRO A 261 -37.25 -11.24 -29.72
CA PRO A 261 -36.30 -12.18 -29.16
C PRO A 261 -35.83 -13.20 -30.21
N GLU A 262 -34.53 -13.40 -30.32
CA GLU A 262 -33.93 -14.49 -31.07
C GLU A 262 -34.16 -15.84 -30.37
N ARG A 263 -34.26 -15.83 -29.03
CA ARG A 263 -34.48 -17.00 -28.18
C ARG A 263 -35.60 -16.71 -27.17
N LYS A 264 -36.34 -17.76 -26.78
CA LYS A 264 -37.46 -17.61 -25.81
C LYS A 264 -37.05 -16.96 -24.46
N GLU A 265 -35.83 -17.22 -24.03
CA GLU A 265 -35.27 -16.72 -22.78
C GLU A 265 -34.89 -15.25 -22.83
N ASP A 266 -34.74 -14.65 -24.01
CA ASP A 266 -34.27 -13.27 -24.18
C ASP A 266 -35.25 -12.26 -23.61
N ARG A 267 -36.54 -12.48 -23.74
CA ARG A 267 -37.58 -11.57 -23.26
C ARG A 267 -37.49 -11.32 -21.75
N HIS A 268 -37.48 -12.39 -20.95
CA HIS A 268 -37.43 -12.28 -19.51
C HIS A 268 -36.05 -11.77 -19.03
N SER A 269 -34.99 -12.07 -19.75
CA SER A 269 -33.65 -11.56 -19.43
C SER A 269 -33.49 -10.09 -19.79
N ALA A 270 -34.19 -9.62 -20.85
CA ALA A 270 -34.24 -8.20 -21.20
C ALA A 270 -34.92 -7.36 -20.08
N ASP A 271 -36.07 -7.84 -19.59
CA ASP A 271 -36.79 -7.20 -18.48
C ASP A 271 -35.85 -7.03 -17.28
N ARG A 272 -35.07 -8.06 -16.94
CA ARG A 272 -34.09 -7.97 -15.82
C ARG A 272 -32.93 -7.00 -16.10
N VAL A 273 -32.49 -6.87 -17.35
CA VAL A 273 -31.46 -5.88 -17.72
C VAL A 273 -32.01 -4.46 -17.59
N GLN A 274 -33.29 -4.26 -17.99
CA GLN A 274 -33.97 -2.97 -17.77
C GLN A 274 -34.08 -2.61 -16.29
N ASP A 275 -34.49 -3.56 -15.43
CA ASP A 275 -34.49 -3.33 -13.97
C ASP A 275 -33.10 -2.86 -13.47
N LYS A 276 -32.01 -3.44 -14.00
CA LYS A 276 -30.65 -3.05 -13.64
C LYS A 276 -30.26 -1.67 -14.15
N ILE A 277 -30.71 -1.29 -15.34
CA ILE A 277 -30.52 0.05 -15.90
C ILE A 277 -31.29 1.09 -15.06
N ASP A 278 -32.51 0.79 -14.69
CA ASP A 278 -33.34 1.66 -13.85
C ASP A 278 -32.76 1.82 -12.44
N ASP A 279 -32.27 0.73 -11.83
CA ASP A 279 -31.55 0.79 -10.56
C ASP A 279 -30.31 1.68 -10.66
N ALA A 280 -29.52 1.51 -11.72
CA ALA A 280 -28.33 2.34 -11.93
C ALA A 280 -28.67 3.81 -12.16
N ARG A 281 -29.69 4.10 -12.93
CA ARG A 281 -30.18 5.46 -13.19
C ARG A 281 -30.68 6.17 -11.92
N ASN A 282 -31.41 5.44 -11.07
CA ASN A 282 -32.07 6.01 -9.90
C ASN A 282 -31.21 6.02 -8.63
N ARG A 283 -30.42 4.96 -8.40
CA ARG A 283 -29.62 4.79 -7.17
C ARG A 283 -28.16 5.18 -7.32
N SER A 284 -27.65 5.15 -8.53
CA SER A 284 -26.23 5.41 -8.80
C SER A 284 -26.03 6.67 -9.65
N SER A 285 -27.00 7.57 -9.70
CA SER A 285 -26.91 8.83 -10.46
C SER A 285 -25.76 9.75 -9.98
N GLU A 286 -25.36 9.64 -8.73
CA GLU A 286 -24.21 10.37 -8.18
C GLU A 286 -22.89 9.76 -8.62
N ILE A 287 -22.87 8.46 -8.94
CA ILE A 287 -21.66 7.68 -9.31
C ILE A 287 -21.53 7.59 -10.83
N LEU A 288 -22.64 7.39 -11.54
CA LEU A 288 -22.67 7.18 -12.99
C LEU A 288 -23.12 8.44 -13.72
N ASP A 289 -22.17 9.12 -14.32
CA ASP A 289 -22.40 10.38 -15.05
C ASP A 289 -22.05 10.20 -16.55
N PRO A 290 -23.06 9.97 -17.42
CA PRO A 290 -22.84 9.82 -18.85
C PRO A 290 -22.28 11.06 -19.55
N ASP A 291 -22.42 12.24 -18.93
CA ASP A 291 -22.01 13.51 -19.52
C ASP A 291 -20.63 13.96 -19.04
N MET A 292 -20.00 13.20 -18.16
CA MET A 292 -18.65 13.43 -17.71
C MET A 292 -17.63 13.23 -18.83
N THR A 293 -16.97 14.27 -19.27
CA THR A 293 -16.04 14.22 -20.42
C THR A 293 -14.65 13.70 -20.08
N ASN A 294 -14.17 13.97 -18.87
CA ASN A 294 -12.83 13.58 -18.45
C ASN A 294 -12.74 13.34 -16.92
N PRO A 295 -12.58 12.11 -16.46
CA PRO A 295 -12.53 11.77 -15.03
C PRO A 295 -11.32 12.36 -14.32
N VAL A 296 -10.17 12.47 -15.00
CA VAL A 296 -8.96 13.08 -14.42
C VAL A 296 -8.97 14.62 -14.51
N GLY A 297 -10.00 15.19 -15.15
CA GLY A 297 -10.12 16.64 -15.33
C GLY A 297 -10.22 17.43 -14.04
N LEU A 298 -10.77 16.83 -12.99
CA LEU A 298 -10.94 17.43 -11.67
C LEU A 298 -9.69 17.31 -10.78
N ILE A 299 -8.75 16.42 -11.12
CA ILE A 299 -7.50 16.23 -10.38
C ILE A 299 -6.58 17.42 -10.61
N LYS A 300 -6.00 17.96 -9.55
CA LYS A 300 -5.10 19.14 -9.59
C LYS A 300 -3.66 18.71 -9.36
N GLU A 301 -2.76 19.09 -10.27
CA GLU A 301 -1.32 18.87 -10.13
C GLU A 301 -0.76 19.64 -8.93
N GLY A 302 0.22 19.06 -8.23
CA GLY A 302 0.87 19.67 -7.07
C GLY A 302 -0.04 19.75 -5.82
N ARG A 303 -1.10 18.97 -5.77
CA ARG A 303 -2.05 18.93 -4.65
C ARG A 303 -2.30 17.52 -4.15
N LEU A 304 -2.85 17.45 -2.95
CA LEU A 304 -3.50 16.24 -2.45
C LEU A 304 -4.93 16.19 -3.00
N ASN A 305 -5.20 15.18 -3.80
CA ASN A 305 -6.52 14.90 -4.37
C ASN A 305 -7.12 13.69 -3.67
N ILE A 306 -8.28 13.85 -3.07
CA ILE A 306 -9.05 12.78 -2.46
C ILE A 306 -10.17 12.43 -3.42
N LEU A 307 -10.15 11.20 -3.93
CA LEU A 307 -11.22 10.63 -4.72
C LEU A 307 -12.10 9.80 -3.79
N ASN A 308 -13.24 10.37 -3.42
CA ASN A 308 -14.21 9.69 -2.59
C ASN A 308 -14.88 8.58 -3.40
N VAL A 309 -14.76 7.34 -2.92
CA VAL A 309 -15.41 6.15 -3.49
C VAL A 309 -16.23 5.40 -2.44
N SER A 310 -16.55 6.03 -1.30
CA SER A 310 -17.26 5.41 -0.18
C SER A 310 -18.69 4.99 -0.51
N GLU A 311 -19.32 5.69 -1.45
CA GLU A 311 -20.68 5.38 -1.90
C GLU A 311 -20.73 4.26 -2.96
N PHE A 312 -19.57 3.77 -3.39
CA PHE A 312 -19.49 2.74 -4.42
C PHE A 312 -19.61 1.35 -3.79
N THR A 313 -20.25 0.41 -4.50
CA THR A 313 -20.07 -1.00 -4.18
C THR A 313 -18.64 -1.45 -4.53
N ASP A 314 -18.18 -2.57 -3.97
CA ASP A 314 -16.84 -3.11 -4.25
C ASP A 314 -16.56 -3.24 -5.75
N LYS A 315 -17.56 -3.68 -6.54
CA LYS A 315 -17.43 -3.81 -7.99
C LYS A 315 -17.30 -2.46 -8.68
N GLN A 316 -18.12 -1.50 -8.31
CA GLN A 316 -18.08 -0.14 -8.86
C GLN A 316 -16.76 0.54 -8.50
N ALA A 317 -16.30 0.41 -7.25
CA ALA A 317 -15.02 0.94 -6.80
C ALA A 317 -13.84 0.34 -7.59
N ASN A 318 -13.84 -0.98 -7.83
CA ASN A 318 -12.84 -1.64 -8.67
C ASN A 318 -12.79 -1.07 -10.09
N VAL A 319 -13.97 -0.88 -10.71
CA VAL A 319 -14.07 -0.29 -12.06
C VAL A 319 -13.58 1.16 -12.04
N ALA A 320 -14.01 1.96 -11.06
CA ALA A 320 -13.61 3.36 -10.93
C ALA A 320 -12.09 3.50 -10.77
N ILE A 321 -11.49 2.77 -9.82
CA ILE A 321 -10.05 2.80 -9.58
C ILE A 321 -9.28 2.43 -10.86
N ALA A 322 -9.66 1.33 -11.52
CA ALA A 322 -9.00 0.90 -12.76
C ALA A 322 -9.14 1.95 -13.88
N TYR A 323 -10.31 2.56 -14.00
CA TYR A 323 -10.58 3.60 -14.99
C TYR A 323 -9.73 4.85 -14.76
N TYR A 324 -9.72 5.38 -13.53
CA TYR A 324 -8.88 6.53 -13.19
C TYR A 324 -7.40 6.24 -13.36
N LEU A 325 -6.93 5.07 -12.93
CA LEU A 325 -5.53 4.67 -13.12
C LEU A 325 -5.16 4.56 -14.59
N GLN A 326 -6.03 4.01 -15.44
CA GLN A 326 -5.79 3.89 -16.89
C GLN A 326 -5.64 5.27 -17.54
N GLU A 327 -6.52 6.22 -17.18
CA GLU A 327 -6.47 7.58 -17.71
C GLU A 327 -5.23 8.35 -17.24
N LEU A 328 -4.92 8.26 -15.93
CA LEU A 328 -3.71 8.85 -15.36
C LEU A 328 -2.44 8.32 -16.02
N LEU A 329 -2.41 7.02 -16.26
CA LEU A 329 -1.31 6.37 -16.94
C LEU A 329 -1.15 6.83 -18.38
N SER A 330 -2.27 6.90 -19.11
CA SER A 330 -2.29 7.40 -20.50
C SER A 330 -1.73 8.82 -20.57
N ASP A 331 -2.16 9.68 -19.64
CA ASP A 331 -1.69 11.07 -19.55
C ASP A 331 -0.18 11.13 -19.24
N ARG A 332 0.29 10.35 -18.27
CA ARG A 332 1.72 10.28 -17.92
C ARG A 332 2.58 9.74 -19.05
N LYS A 333 2.14 8.72 -19.78
CA LYS A 333 2.81 8.23 -20.99
C LYS A 333 2.90 9.31 -22.06
N ALA A 334 1.83 10.09 -22.26
CA ALA A 334 1.85 11.21 -23.19
C ALA A 334 2.87 12.28 -22.77
N ALA A 335 2.94 12.62 -21.48
CA ALA A 335 3.91 13.57 -20.94
C ALA A 335 5.37 13.13 -21.12
N VAL A 336 5.67 11.85 -20.83
CA VAL A 336 7.02 11.29 -21.01
C VAL A 336 7.41 11.26 -22.48
N ASN A 337 6.49 10.84 -23.36
CA ASN A 337 6.72 10.80 -24.78
C ASN A 337 6.92 12.20 -25.38
N ALA A 338 6.20 13.21 -24.90
CA ALA A 338 6.36 14.60 -25.36
C ALA A 338 7.74 15.19 -25.03
N LYS A 339 8.35 14.73 -23.93
CA LYS A 339 9.73 15.11 -23.53
C LYS A 339 10.81 14.37 -24.33
N SER A 340 10.44 13.27 -25.01
CA SER A 340 11.38 12.50 -25.83
C SER A 340 11.48 13.12 -27.24
N ALA A 341 12.70 13.45 -27.67
CA ALA A 341 12.97 14.02 -29.00
C ALA A 341 12.57 13.09 -30.18
N LYS A 342 12.19 11.83 -29.90
CA LYS A 342 11.83 10.82 -30.91
C LYS A 342 10.32 10.73 -31.19
N SER A 343 9.46 11.41 -30.41
CA SER A 343 8.01 11.30 -30.61
C SER A 343 7.48 12.27 -31.64
N LYS A 344 6.89 11.74 -32.72
CA LYS A 344 6.18 12.51 -33.74
C LYS A 344 4.73 12.86 -33.35
N LEU A 345 4.19 12.24 -32.33
CA LEU A 345 2.80 12.43 -31.85
C LEU A 345 2.80 13.34 -30.63
N LYS A 346 2.39 14.57 -30.79
CA LYS A 346 2.12 15.50 -29.70
C LYS A 346 0.68 15.27 -29.22
N ARG A 347 0.49 14.37 -28.25
CA ARG A 347 -0.75 14.33 -27.47
C ARG A 347 -0.68 15.39 -26.37
N SER A 348 -1.78 16.08 -26.12
CA SER A 348 -1.90 16.94 -24.93
C SER A 348 -1.83 16.05 -23.68
N TYR A 349 -1.14 16.52 -22.67
CA TYR A 349 -1.07 15.89 -21.35
C TYR A 349 -1.28 16.96 -20.28
N ARG A 350 -1.70 16.53 -19.09
CA ARG A 350 -2.04 17.42 -17.98
C ARG A 350 -0.96 17.42 -16.89
N PHE A 351 -0.43 16.25 -16.57
CA PHE A 351 0.50 16.10 -15.44
C PHE A 351 1.95 16.02 -15.92
N ASN A 352 2.76 17.00 -15.49
CA ASN A 352 4.19 17.08 -15.82
C ASN A 352 5.07 16.26 -14.88
N THR A 353 4.61 16.05 -13.63
CA THR A 353 5.34 15.39 -12.55
C THR A 353 4.80 13.99 -12.30
N PRO A 354 5.58 13.09 -11.68
CA PRO A 354 5.08 11.81 -11.21
C PRO A 354 3.90 11.99 -10.26
N ILE A 355 2.98 11.03 -10.29
CA ILE A 355 1.80 11.01 -9.43
C ILE A 355 1.96 9.89 -8.40
N PHE A 356 1.77 10.20 -7.14
CA PHE A 356 1.74 9.22 -6.07
C PHE A 356 0.30 8.82 -5.78
N VAL A 357 -0.03 7.55 -6.06
CA VAL A 357 -1.39 7.03 -5.87
C VAL A 357 -1.43 6.16 -4.63
N ILE A 358 -2.41 6.40 -3.79
CA ILE A 358 -2.72 5.61 -2.60
C ILE A 358 -4.09 4.97 -2.80
N ILE A 359 -4.16 3.68 -2.62
CA ILE A 359 -5.41 2.92 -2.65
C ILE A 359 -5.66 2.44 -1.23
N GLU A 360 -6.67 3.00 -0.58
CA GLU A 360 -7.09 2.54 0.74
C GLU A 360 -7.80 1.19 0.63
N GLU A 361 -7.71 0.39 1.70
CA GLU A 361 -8.29 -0.96 1.75
C GLU A 361 -7.99 -1.81 0.51
N ALA A 362 -6.76 -1.74 0.03
CA ALA A 362 -6.33 -2.43 -1.20
C ALA A 362 -6.66 -3.94 -1.22
N HIS A 363 -6.89 -4.56 -0.07
CA HIS A 363 -7.29 -5.96 0.04
C HIS A 363 -8.71 -6.22 -0.51
N VAL A 364 -9.59 -5.23 -0.55
CA VAL A 364 -10.93 -5.31 -1.18
C VAL A 364 -10.76 -5.40 -2.70
N PHE A 365 -9.75 -4.73 -3.23
CA PHE A 365 -9.51 -4.62 -4.68
C PHE A 365 -8.53 -5.68 -5.20
N ILE A 366 -7.79 -6.34 -4.31
CA ILE A 366 -6.81 -7.39 -4.64
C ILE A 366 -7.11 -8.63 -3.78
N PRO A 367 -8.26 -9.29 -3.98
CA PRO A 367 -8.67 -10.40 -3.13
C PRO A 367 -7.79 -11.64 -3.34
N LYS A 368 -7.58 -12.40 -2.27
CA LYS A 368 -6.89 -13.69 -2.30
C LYS A 368 -7.66 -14.78 -3.07
N ASN A 369 -8.98 -14.67 -3.12
CA ASN A 369 -9.86 -15.72 -3.64
C ASN A 369 -9.95 -15.71 -5.16
N GLU A 370 -10.16 -16.90 -5.70
CA GLU A 370 -9.89 -17.28 -7.09
C GLU A 370 -11.01 -16.91 -8.08
N ASP A 371 -11.86 -15.97 -7.76
CA ASP A 371 -12.87 -15.49 -8.68
C ASP A 371 -12.20 -14.85 -9.92
N ALA A 372 -12.53 -15.36 -11.11
CA ALA A 372 -11.82 -15.00 -12.35
C ALA A 372 -11.89 -13.50 -12.66
N LYS A 373 -13.00 -12.83 -12.30
CA LYS A 373 -13.16 -11.38 -12.51
C LYS A 373 -12.42 -10.55 -11.47
N ALA A 374 -12.40 -10.98 -10.22
CA ALA A 374 -11.59 -10.32 -9.17
C ALA A 374 -10.11 -10.38 -9.52
N LYS A 375 -9.61 -11.51 -10.06
CA LYS A 375 -8.25 -11.63 -10.62
C LYS A 375 -8.01 -10.69 -11.79
N TYR A 376 -9.00 -10.54 -12.68
CA TYR A 376 -8.89 -9.64 -13.83
C TYR A 376 -8.70 -8.18 -13.37
N TRP A 377 -9.55 -7.68 -12.47
CA TRP A 377 -9.45 -6.31 -11.96
C TRP A 377 -8.19 -6.09 -11.12
N ALA A 378 -7.84 -7.02 -10.23
CA ALA A 378 -6.60 -6.97 -9.49
C ALA A 378 -5.38 -6.96 -10.42
N GLY A 379 -5.36 -7.83 -11.43
CA GLY A 379 -4.31 -7.86 -12.45
C GLY A 379 -4.24 -6.57 -13.25
N LYS A 380 -5.39 -5.98 -13.61
CA LYS A 380 -5.46 -4.70 -14.31
C LYS A 380 -4.93 -3.56 -13.44
N ILE A 381 -5.37 -3.45 -12.18
CA ILE A 381 -4.88 -2.45 -11.23
C ILE A 381 -3.37 -2.60 -11.05
N LEU A 382 -2.87 -3.79 -10.75
CA LEU A 382 -1.45 -4.06 -10.55
C LEU A 382 -0.61 -3.78 -11.81
N SER A 383 -1.12 -4.11 -13.00
CA SER A 383 -0.43 -3.82 -14.27
C SER A 383 -0.35 -2.33 -14.58
N LEU A 384 -1.34 -1.55 -14.17
CA LEU A 384 -1.39 -0.10 -14.34
C LEU A 384 -0.46 0.63 -13.36
N ILE A 385 -0.12 0.01 -12.25
CA ILE A 385 0.77 0.57 -11.24
C ILE A 385 2.26 0.46 -11.66
N HIS A 386 2.63 -0.43 -12.59
CA HIS A 386 4.01 -0.71 -13.03
C HIS A 386 4.62 0.31 -14.01
N ILE A 387 4.33 1.62 -13.86
CA ILE A 387 4.84 2.59 -14.84
C ILE A 387 5.54 3.75 -14.19
#